data_9166db67f9e6143d51aa0830e82fde6c
#
_entry.id   9166db67f9e6143d51aa0830e82fde6c
#
_cell.length_a   1.000
_cell.length_b   1.000
_cell.length_c   1.000
_cell.angle_alpha   90.00
_cell.angle_beta   90.00
_cell.angle_gamma   90.00
#
_symmetry.space_group_name_H-M   'P 1'
#
loop_
_entity.id
_entity.type
_entity.pdbx_description
1 polymer ?
#
loop_
_entity_poly.entity_id
_entity_poly.type
_entity_poly.pdbx_seq_one_letter_code
_entity_poly.pdbx_strand_id
1 'polypeptide(L)'
;MNQDFQSAVQYFNTGKLERAGKLCRKVLSKRPKHAQSLHLMGLIAHQEGDPESANVWYGKAVVAKPDYAEAHNSLGASLLACGKFDDSVESFLRAVAIYPNYARALGNLGIVLKDCGFVEESINILRRALAAQPAWHEVHSNLLLTHQYLAETDSVLLLEKHLTWDRIHAGHLASFAAPHNNNRATDRRLRVGFVSPDIRDHPVIHFLMPFLENYDRNQIELFVYSQVADLDEWTEMASKHVDHWRSLVHVRDVEAATLIRSDQIDILVDLAGHTNGNRLLVFAHKPAPIQVTYLGYPDTSGLAAMDYRITDALADPPGMTENHNTEQLIRLPGCAWCYGAYSDIMPSKSPAAMNKYITFGSFNNLAKVNDRMLRVWARILEAVPGSRLLLKAAGFRSMEARKRVREIFFLHSGIDEDRLDFRLPEEKHESHLALYGEMDIALDTFPYHGTTTTCEALWMGVPVVILEGKSHVSRVGVSLLTSIGLPEMVAVSEDEYVKIAVTLAGNVELLKSHRENLRGKLQNSRLLDGISFSRDLESVFRQMWKLWALNV
;
A
#
# COMPACT_ATOMS: atom_id res chain seq x y z
N MET A 1 -40.17 24.72 -7.25
CA MET A 1 -39.38 23.57 -7.81
C MET A 1 -37.89 23.73 -7.56
N ASN A 2 -37.32 24.90 -7.74
CA ASN A 2 -35.92 25.15 -7.34
C ASN A 2 -35.76 25.04 -5.81
N GLN A 3 -36.80 25.44 -5.08
CA GLN A 3 -36.81 25.38 -3.61
C GLN A 3 -36.79 23.93 -3.04
N ASP A 4 -37.58 22.98 -3.63
CA ASP A 4 -37.55 21.58 -3.20
C ASP A 4 -36.16 20.96 -3.39
N PHE A 5 -35.49 21.24 -4.54
CA PHE A 5 -34.14 20.76 -4.78
C PHE A 5 -33.09 21.42 -3.86
N GLN A 6 -33.17 22.74 -3.67
CA GLN A 6 -32.29 23.45 -2.73
C GLN A 6 -32.42 22.91 -1.31
N SER A 7 -33.66 22.66 -0.85
CA SER A 7 -33.89 22.03 0.45
C SER A 7 -33.35 20.60 0.52
N ALA A 8 -33.43 19.83 -0.59
CA ALA A 8 -32.82 18.49 -0.66
C ALA A 8 -31.30 18.55 -0.47
N VAL A 9 -30.62 19.48 -1.14
CA VAL A 9 -29.16 19.70 -0.97
C VAL A 9 -28.83 20.10 0.47
N GLN A 10 -29.62 20.98 1.08
CA GLN A 10 -29.42 21.37 2.48
C GLN A 10 -29.58 20.19 3.45
N TYR A 11 -30.60 19.34 3.25
CA TYR A 11 -30.77 18.14 4.06
C TYR A 11 -29.64 17.13 3.85
N PHE A 12 -29.17 16.95 2.63
CA PHE A 12 -28.02 16.11 2.34
C PHE A 12 -26.76 16.60 3.09
N ASN A 13 -26.44 17.88 3.00
CA ASN A 13 -25.29 18.49 3.67
C ASN A 13 -25.36 18.41 5.21
N THR A 14 -26.56 18.22 5.77
CA THR A 14 -26.77 18.04 7.22
C THR A 14 -26.99 16.57 7.62
N GLY A 15 -26.66 15.61 6.75
CA GLY A 15 -26.76 14.17 7.02
C GLY A 15 -28.18 13.60 7.06
N LYS A 16 -29.20 14.41 6.73
CA LYS A 16 -30.62 13.99 6.77
C LYS A 16 -31.02 13.33 5.44
N LEU A 17 -30.39 12.20 5.12
CA LEU A 17 -30.44 11.53 3.81
C LEU A 17 -31.86 11.16 3.39
N GLU A 18 -32.67 10.60 4.29
CA GLU A 18 -34.05 10.22 3.98
C GLU A 18 -34.90 11.41 3.52
N ARG A 19 -34.77 12.57 4.22
CA ARG A 19 -35.47 13.81 3.83
C ARG A 19 -35.01 14.35 2.49
N ALA A 20 -33.70 14.33 2.26
CA ALA A 20 -33.10 14.71 0.97
C ALA A 20 -33.65 13.84 -0.16
N GLY A 21 -33.68 12.51 0.02
CA GLY A 21 -34.21 11.56 -0.94
C GLY A 21 -35.70 11.75 -1.24
N LYS A 22 -36.55 12.01 -0.20
CA LYS A 22 -37.98 12.32 -0.39
C LYS A 22 -38.18 13.54 -1.29
N LEU A 23 -37.41 14.60 -1.06
CA LEU A 23 -37.52 15.83 -1.88
C LEU A 23 -36.99 15.62 -3.31
N CYS A 24 -35.89 14.88 -3.49
CA CYS A 24 -35.41 14.51 -4.82
C CYS A 24 -36.45 13.71 -5.59
N ARG A 25 -37.08 12.69 -4.98
CA ARG A 25 -38.17 11.92 -5.60
C ARG A 25 -39.35 12.81 -5.99
N LYS A 26 -39.71 13.78 -5.15
CA LYS A 26 -40.78 14.78 -5.45
C LYS A 26 -40.41 15.64 -6.67
N VAL A 27 -39.13 16.03 -6.82
CA VAL A 27 -38.66 16.77 -8.02
C VAL A 27 -38.73 15.88 -9.24
N LEU A 28 -38.22 14.63 -9.13
CA LEU A 28 -38.16 13.66 -10.23
C LEU A 28 -39.52 13.18 -10.70
N SER A 29 -40.55 13.14 -9.83
CA SER A 29 -41.92 12.84 -10.25
C SER A 29 -42.50 13.87 -11.22
N LYS A 30 -42.03 15.14 -11.13
CA LYS A 30 -42.44 16.24 -12.03
C LYS A 30 -41.46 16.44 -13.20
N ARG A 31 -40.19 16.11 -13.01
CA ARG A 31 -39.11 16.24 -13.99
C ARG A 31 -38.19 15.02 -13.94
N PRO A 32 -38.57 13.93 -14.60
CA PRO A 32 -37.81 12.66 -14.53
C PRO A 32 -36.33 12.76 -15.00
N LYS A 33 -36.04 13.76 -15.84
CA LYS A 33 -34.67 14.05 -16.37
C LYS A 33 -33.97 15.20 -15.67
N HIS A 34 -34.32 15.54 -14.40
CA HIS A 34 -33.62 16.58 -13.66
C HIS A 34 -32.26 16.06 -13.19
N ALA A 35 -31.21 16.30 -13.96
CA ALA A 35 -29.88 15.71 -13.79
C ALA A 35 -29.29 15.90 -12.38
N GLN A 36 -29.44 17.10 -11.80
CA GLN A 36 -28.91 17.38 -10.46
C GLN A 36 -29.63 16.56 -9.37
N SER A 37 -30.97 16.34 -9.51
CA SER A 37 -31.69 15.48 -8.54
C SER A 37 -31.33 14.00 -8.70
N LEU A 38 -31.09 13.54 -9.95
CA LEU A 38 -30.60 12.21 -10.22
C LEU A 38 -29.20 12.01 -9.61
N HIS A 39 -28.30 12.98 -9.81
CA HIS A 39 -26.96 12.95 -9.22
C HIS A 39 -27.02 12.96 -7.69
N LEU A 40 -27.86 13.78 -7.08
CA LEU A 40 -28.03 13.81 -5.62
C LEU A 40 -28.61 12.50 -5.06
N MET A 41 -29.51 11.83 -5.79
CA MET A 41 -29.96 10.47 -5.42
C MET A 41 -28.81 9.47 -5.42
N GLY A 42 -27.89 9.57 -6.39
CA GLY A 42 -26.68 8.74 -6.40
C GLY A 42 -25.75 9.04 -5.22
N LEU A 43 -25.56 10.32 -4.87
CA LEU A 43 -24.77 10.69 -3.68
C LEU A 43 -25.38 10.15 -2.38
N ILE A 44 -26.72 10.16 -2.27
CA ILE A 44 -27.44 9.59 -1.12
C ILE A 44 -27.20 8.07 -1.06
N ALA A 45 -27.41 7.35 -2.16
CA ALA A 45 -27.18 5.90 -2.20
C ALA A 45 -25.73 5.54 -1.87
N HIS A 46 -24.78 6.31 -2.39
CA HIS A 46 -23.34 6.12 -2.08
C HIS A 46 -23.05 6.30 -0.58
N GLN A 47 -23.63 7.33 0.05
CA GLN A 47 -23.45 7.59 1.47
C GLN A 47 -24.18 6.57 2.37
N GLU A 48 -25.22 5.90 1.86
CA GLU A 48 -25.91 4.77 2.49
C GLU A 48 -25.17 3.44 2.30
N GLY A 49 -24.00 3.42 1.59
CA GLY A 49 -23.18 2.23 1.35
C GLY A 49 -23.70 1.33 0.22
N ASP A 50 -24.52 1.85 -0.68
CA ASP A 50 -25.10 1.11 -1.82
C ASP A 50 -24.54 1.67 -3.16
N PRO A 51 -23.33 1.22 -3.57
CA PRO A 51 -22.71 1.68 -4.80
C PRO A 51 -23.43 1.20 -6.06
N GLU A 52 -24.13 0.08 -6.03
CA GLU A 52 -24.92 -0.42 -7.17
C GLU A 52 -26.08 0.52 -7.48
N SER A 53 -26.87 0.89 -6.46
CA SER A 53 -27.93 1.89 -6.62
C SER A 53 -27.36 3.26 -7.02
N ALA A 54 -26.21 3.65 -6.47
CA ALA A 54 -25.52 4.89 -6.86
C ALA A 54 -25.18 4.89 -8.36
N ASN A 55 -24.64 3.80 -8.91
CA ASN A 55 -24.35 3.65 -10.34
C ASN A 55 -25.59 3.85 -11.20
N VAL A 56 -26.72 3.27 -10.82
CA VAL A 56 -28.00 3.45 -11.55
C VAL A 56 -28.42 4.93 -11.58
N TRP A 57 -28.32 5.63 -10.46
CA TRP A 57 -28.71 7.04 -10.37
C TRP A 57 -27.74 7.95 -11.12
N TYR A 58 -26.43 7.74 -10.97
CA TYR A 58 -25.42 8.50 -11.72
C TYR A 58 -25.52 8.24 -13.23
N GLY A 59 -25.76 6.98 -13.64
CA GLY A 59 -26.00 6.63 -15.05
C GLY A 59 -27.20 7.40 -15.63
N LYS A 60 -28.30 7.49 -14.89
CA LYS A 60 -29.45 8.32 -15.31
C LYS A 60 -29.10 9.82 -15.38
N ALA A 61 -28.24 10.31 -14.49
CA ALA A 61 -27.83 11.71 -14.46
C ALA A 61 -27.01 12.08 -15.71
N VAL A 62 -26.02 11.25 -16.10
CA VAL A 62 -25.18 11.48 -17.28
C VAL A 62 -25.97 11.31 -18.59
N VAL A 63 -26.97 10.43 -18.63
CA VAL A 63 -27.90 10.31 -19.76
C VAL A 63 -28.79 11.55 -19.86
N ALA A 64 -29.26 12.09 -18.73
CA ALA A 64 -30.09 13.29 -18.70
C ALA A 64 -29.32 14.56 -19.06
N LYS A 65 -28.03 14.63 -18.74
CA LYS A 65 -27.12 15.73 -19.02
C LYS A 65 -25.72 15.19 -19.33
N PRO A 66 -25.39 14.89 -20.62
CA PRO A 66 -24.14 14.29 -21.03
C PRO A 66 -22.87 15.13 -20.74
N ASP A 67 -23.00 16.45 -20.58
CA ASP A 67 -21.94 17.41 -20.24
C ASP A 67 -21.85 17.69 -18.72
N TYR A 68 -22.26 16.74 -17.86
CA TYR A 68 -22.24 16.90 -16.41
C TYR A 68 -20.99 16.24 -15.82
N ALA A 69 -19.87 16.97 -15.77
CA ALA A 69 -18.56 16.46 -15.35
C ALA A 69 -18.59 15.84 -13.94
N GLU A 70 -19.28 16.45 -12.98
CA GLU A 70 -19.38 15.95 -11.61
C GLU A 70 -20.14 14.61 -11.54
N ALA A 71 -21.17 14.43 -12.37
CA ALA A 71 -21.90 13.17 -12.42
C ALA A 71 -21.06 12.06 -13.04
N HIS A 72 -20.28 12.34 -14.09
CA HIS A 72 -19.31 11.40 -14.66
C HIS A 72 -18.22 11.01 -13.65
N ASN A 73 -17.67 11.99 -12.90
CA ASN A 73 -16.70 11.68 -11.84
C ASN A 73 -17.31 10.80 -10.74
N SER A 74 -18.53 11.11 -10.28
CA SER A 74 -19.20 10.30 -9.26
C SER A 74 -19.54 8.90 -9.75
N LEU A 75 -19.94 8.77 -11.01
CA LEU A 75 -20.16 7.47 -11.67
C LEU A 75 -18.86 6.66 -11.71
N GLY A 76 -17.74 7.26 -12.12
CA GLY A 76 -16.44 6.61 -12.15
C GLY A 76 -16.01 6.09 -10.78
N ALA A 77 -16.16 6.91 -9.73
CA ALA A 77 -15.82 6.50 -8.36
C ALA A 77 -16.69 5.33 -7.86
N SER A 78 -17.99 5.35 -8.16
CA SER A 78 -18.93 4.30 -7.78
C SER A 78 -18.70 3.01 -8.57
N LEU A 79 -18.38 3.10 -9.86
CA LEU A 79 -18.00 1.95 -10.69
C LEU A 79 -16.72 1.29 -10.18
N LEU A 80 -15.74 2.09 -9.77
CA LEU A 80 -14.49 1.58 -9.17
C LEU A 80 -14.77 0.80 -7.88
N ALA A 81 -15.64 1.32 -7.02
CA ALA A 81 -16.07 0.62 -5.80
C ALA A 81 -16.76 -0.73 -6.10
N CYS A 82 -17.48 -0.84 -7.24
CA CYS A 82 -18.06 -2.09 -7.73
C CYS A 82 -17.05 -2.97 -8.51
N GLY A 83 -15.78 -2.62 -8.57
CA GLY A 83 -14.75 -3.37 -9.30
C GLY A 83 -14.84 -3.28 -10.82
N LYS A 84 -15.59 -2.34 -11.38
CA LYS A 84 -15.75 -2.09 -12.84
C LYS A 84 -14.69 -1.10 -13.32
N PHE A 85 -13.45 -1.57 -13.43
CA PHE A 85 -12.28 -0.71 -13.63
C PHE A 85 -12.31 0.03 -14.97
N ASP A 86 -12.57 -0.66 -16.08
CA ASP A 86 -12.57 -0.04 -17.42
C ASP A 86 -13.69 1.00 -17.57
N ASP A 87 -14.90 0.68 -17.09
CA ASP A 87 -16.04 1.62 -17.09
C ASP A 87 -15.75 2.85 -16.21
N SER A 88 -15.02 2.64 -15.09
CA SER A 88 -14.59 3.72 -14.20
C SER A 88 -13.61 4.67 -14.91
N VAL A 89 -12.59 4.12 -15.59
CA VAL A 89 -11.64 4.89 -16.39
C VAL A 89 -12.36 5.69 -17.46
N GLU A 90 -13.29 5.08 -18.21
CA GLU A 90 -14.06 5.79 -19.24
C GLU A 90 -14.86 6.97 -18.63
N SER A 91 -15.51 6.74 -17.49
CA SER A 91 -16.30 7.78 -16.82
C SER A 91 -15.43 8.95 -16.35
N PHE A 92 -14.24 8.69 -15.78
CA PHE A 92 -13.30 9.75 -15.42
C PHE A 92 -12.75 10.48 -16.64
N LEU A 93 -12.43 9.78 -17.73
CA LEU A 93 -12.00 10.41 -18.99
C LEU A 93 -13.08 11.33 -19.55
N ARG A 94 -14.36 10.94 -19.48
CA ARG A 94 -15.49 11.81 -19.87
C ARG A 94 -15.56 13.06 -18.99
N ALA A 95 -15.42 12.92 -17.66
CA ALA A 95 -15.39 14.06 -16.75
C ALA A 95 -14.26 15.05 -17.10
N VAL A 96 -13.04 14.53 -17.38
CA VAL A 96 -11.87 15.33 -17.77
C VAL A 96 -12.02 15.95 -19.17
N ALA A 97 -12.67 15.26 -20.11
CA ALA A 97 -12.95 15.81 -21.43
C ALA A 97 -13.92 17.00 -21.37
N ILE A 98 -14.93 16.96 -20.47
CA ILE A 98 -15.88 18.06 -20.24
C ILE A 98 -15.20 19.21 -19.49
N TYR A 99 -14.42 18.89 -18.44
CA TYR A 99 -13.70 19.87 -17.64
C TYR A 99 -12.22 19.48 -17.49
N PRO A 100 -11.31 19.95 -18.37
CA PRO A 100 -9.92 19.49 -18.45
C PRO A 100 -9.09 19.68 -17.18
N ASN A 101 -9.42 20.65 -16.33
CA ASN A 101 -8.75 20.95 -15.06
C ASN A 101 -9.55 20.47 -13.84
N TYR A 102 -10.41 19.47 -14.01
CA TYR A 102 -11.18 18.90 -12.89
C TYR A 102 -10.25 18.05 -12.02
N ALA A 103 -9.60 18.67 -11.04
CA ALA A 103 -8.58 18.06 -10.21
C ALA A 103 -9.03 16.73 -9.59
N ARG A 104 -10.27 16.65 -9.07
CA ARG A 104 -10.81 15.44 -8.45
C ARG A 104 -10.91 14.27 -9.44
N ALA A 105 -11.43 14.52 -10.65
CA ALA A 105 -11.53 13.50 -11.68
C ALA A 105 -10.14 13.04 -12.16
N LEU A 106 -9.19 13.98 -12.31
CA LEU A 106 -7.80 13.68 -12.64
C LEU A 106 -7.14 12.83 -11.52
N GLY A 107 -7.31 13.19 -10.25
CA GLY A 107 -6.79 12.42 -9.12
C GLY A 107 -7.31 10.98 -9.10
N ASN A 108 -8.63 10.80 -9.24
CA ASN A 108 -9.27 9.48 -9.29
C ASN A 108 -8.80 8.67 -10.51
N LEU A 109 -8.72 9.29 -11.68
CA LEU A 109 -8.22 8.65 -12.91
C LEU A 109 -6.77 8.19 -12.72
N GLY A 110 -5.91 9.01 -12.12
CA GLY A 110 -4.53 8.65 -11.85
C GLY A 110 -4.42 7.42 -10.93
N ILE A 111 -5.24 7.36 -9.88
CA ILE A 111 -5.25 6.22 -8.95
C ILE A 111 -5.68 4.93 -9.66
N VAL A 112 -6.78 4.93 -10.41
CA VAL A 112 -7.25 3.70 -11.08
C VAL A 112 -6.30 3.25 -12.17
N LEU A 113 -5.67 4.17 -12.92
CA LEU A 113 -4.64 3.82 -13.90
C LEU A 113 -3.44 3.13 -13.25
N LYS A 114 -2.96 3.64 -12.11
CA LYS A 114 -1.90 3.00 -11.31
C LYS A 114 -2.31 1.58 -10.90
N ASP A 115 -3.52 1.40 -10.39
CA ASP A 115 -4.01 0.10 -9.93
C ASP A 115 -4.18 -0.91 -11.08
N CYS A 116 -4.41 -0.43 -12.30
CA CYS A 116 -4.40 -1.22 -13.53
C CYS A 116 -3.00 -1.44 -14.13
N GLY A 117 -1.93 -0.93 -13.50
CA GLY A 117 -0.55 -1.07 -13.96
C GLY A 117 -0.12 -0.09 -15.06
N PHE A 118 -0.91 0.93 -15.38
CA PHE A 118 -0.58 2.02 -16.31
C PHE A 118 0.13 3.15 -15.55
N VAL A 119 1.35 2.87 -15.08
CA VAL A 119 2.08 3.71 -14.12
C VAL A 119 2.50 5.05 -14.71
N GLU A 120 3.03 5.06 -15.93
CA GLU A 120 3.48 6.27 -16.63
C GLU A 120 2.30 7.21 -16.93
N GLU A 121 1.19 6.66 -17.41
CA GLU A 121 -0.05 7.41 -17.64
C GLU A 121 -0.60 7.98 -16.32
N SER A 122 -0.59 7.19 -15.25
CA SER A 122 -0.98 7.62 -13.93
C SER A 122 -0.17 8.83 -13.47
N ILE A 123 1.17 8.79 -13.59
CA ILE A 123 2.06 9.90 -13.23
C ILE A 123 1.68 11.17 -14.00
N ASN A 124 1.44 11.06 -15.30
CA ASN A 124 1.08 12.20 -16.14
C ASN A 124 -0.27 12.81 -15.70
N ILE A 125 -1.26 11.99 -15.39
CA ILE A 125 -2.57 12.43 -14.93
C ILE A 125 -2.50 13.04 -13.52
N LEU A 126 -1.77 12.45 -12.59
CA LEU A 126 -1.59 12.98 -11.22
C LEU A 126 -0.85 14.32 -11.23
N ARG A 127 0.14 14.52 -12.11
CA ARG A 127 0.78 15.83 -12.31
C ARG A 127 -0.21 16.90 -12.78
N ARG A 128 -1.13 16.54 -13.69
CA ARG A 128 -2.21 17.45 -14.12
C ARG A 128 -3.17 17.78 -12.98
N ALA A 129 -3.50 16.79 -12.12
CA ALA A 129 -4.32 17.02 -10.94
C ALA A 129 -3.67 18.04 -9.99
N LEU A 130 -2.36 17.90 -9.73
CA LEU A 130 -1.60 18.84 -8.90
C LEU A 130 -1.43 20.22 -9.55
N ALA A 131 -1.27 20.30 -10.86
CA ALA A 131 -1.26 21.59 -11.56
C ALA A 131 -2.60 22.32 -11.42
N ALA A 132 -3.73 21.59 -11.39
CA ALA A 132 -5.06 22.15 -11.16
C ALA A 132 -5.32 22.50 -9.67
N GLN A 133 -4.75 21.77 -8.74
CA GLN A 133 -4.91 21.97 -7.29
C GLN A 133 -3.58 21.69 -6.54
N PRO A 134 -2.64 22.65 -6.52
CA PRO A 134 -1.29 22.44 -5.96
C PRO A 134 -1.23 22.10 -4.46
N ALA A 135 -2.23 22.52 -3.68
CA ALA A 135 -2.31 22.27 -2.24
C ALA A 135 -2.87 20.88 -1.88
N TRP A 136 -3.09 19.98 -2.84
CA TRP A 136 -3.68 18.66 -2.59
C TRP A 136 -2.60 17.64 -2.21
N HIS A 137 -2.27 17.58 -0.91
CA HIS A 137 -1.18 16.77 -0.39
C HIS A 137 -1.36 15.26 -0.58
N GLU A 138 -2.61 14.73 -0.55
CA GLU A 138 -2.86 13.31 -0.76
C GLU A 138 -2.58 12.88 -2.20
N VAL A 139 -2.94 13.70 -3.19
CA VAL A 139 -2.61 13.43 -4.60
C VAL A 139 -1.11 13.55 -4.84
N HIS A 140 -0.44 14.47 -4.15
CA HIS A 140 1.02 14.58 -4.23
C HIS A 140 1.70 13.35 -3.60
N SER A 141 1.22 12.84 -2.47
CA SER A 141 1.68 11.58 -1.88
C SER A 141 1.44 10.39 -2.82
N ASN A 142 0.26 10.30 -3.45
CA ASN A 142 -0.02 9.28 -4.45
C ASN A 142 0.94 9.35 -5.65
N LEU A 143 1.31 10.56 -6.09
CA LEU A 143 2.30 10.73 -7.15
C LEU A 143 3.69 10.22 -6.73
N LEU A 144 4.14 10.51 -5.49
CA LEU A 144 5.39 10.01 -4.94
C LEU A 144 5.40 8.48 -4.87
N LEU A 145 4.33 7.89 -4.33
CA LEU A 145 4.18 6.43 -4.30
C LEU A 145 4.18 5.83 -5.71
N THR A 146 3.51 6.47 -6.67
CA THR A 146 3.44 5.98 -8.06
C THR A 146 4.83 5.98 -8.72
N HIS A 147 5.70 6.93 -8.39
CA HIS A 147 7.08 6.95 -8.88
C HIS A 147 7.91 5.74 -8.41
N GLN A 148 7.58 5.10 -7.26
CA GLN A 148 8.27 3.90 -6.78
C GLN A 148 8.06 2.67 -7.67
N TYR A 149 7.04 2.67 -8.52
CA TYR A 149 6.71 1.56 -9.43
C TYR A 149 7.40 1.64 -10.79
N LEU A 150 8.03 2.78 -11.12
CA LEU A 150 8.75 2.93 -12.39
C LEU A 150 9.92 1.95 -12.46
N ALA A 151 10.10 1.34 -13.63
CA ALA A 151 11.18 0.38 -13.88
C ALA A 151 12.59 0.97 -13.65
N GLU A 152 12.73 2.25 -13.89
CA GLU A 152 13.94 3.03 -13.66
C GLU A 152 13.59 4.29 -12.88
N THR A 153 14.23 4.47 -11.73
CA THR A 153 14.02 5.64 -10.87
C THR A 153 15.37 6.19 -10.42
N ASP A 154 15.58 7.47 -10.66
CA ASP A 154 16.70 8.21 -10.09
C ASP A 154 16.40 8.56 -8.63
N SER A 155 17.15 7.97 -7.70
CA SER A 155 16.94 8.18 -6.26
C SER A 155 17.18 9.63 -5.83
N VAL A 156 18.09 10.37 -6.49
CA VAL A 156 18.32 11.80 -6.20
C VAL A 156 17.12 12.63 -6.62
N LEU A 157 16.62 12.39 -7.83
CA LEU A 157 15.40 13.06 -8.31
C LEU A 157 14.18 12.71 -7.46
N LEU A 158 14.11 11.48 -6.97
CA LEU A 158 13.00 11.05 -6.11
C LEU A 158 13.05 11.74 -4.74
N LEU A 159 14.25 11.86 -4.13
CA LEU A 159 14.44 12.66 -2.92
C LEU A 159 14.02 14.12 -3.12
N GLU A 160 14.40 14.76 -4.23
CA GLU A 160 13.98 16.14 -4.53
C GLU A 160 12.46 16.30 -4.61
N LYS A 161 11.76 15.27 -5.13
CA LYS A 161 10.28 15.27 -5.15
C LYS A 161 9.69 15.18 -3.74
N HIS A 162 10.26 14.37 -2.86
CA HIS A 162 9.84 14.27 -1.45
C HIS A 162 10.10 15.60 -0.70
N LEU A 163 11.27 16.19 -0.88
CA LEU A 163 11.59 17.53 -0.35
C LEU A 163 10.65 18.62 -0.88
N THR A 164 10.19 18.48 -2.12
CA THR A 164 9.22 19.41 -2.71
C THR A 164 7.84 19.24 -2.05
N TRP A 165 7.44 18.02 -1.73
CA TRP A 165 6.21 17.75 -0.97
C TRP A 165 6.27 18.43 0.42
N ASP A 166 7.36 18.25 1.16
CA ASP A 166 7.57 18.90 2.46
C ASP A 166 7.45 20.42 2.37
N ARG A 167 8.18 21.02 1.43
CA ARG A 167 8.19 22.48 1.22
C ARG A 167 6.82 23.04 0.93
N ILE A 168 6.01 22.37 0.12
CA ILE A 168 4.68 22.85 -0.29
C ILE A 168 3.65 22.65 0.82
N HIS A 169 3.67 21.48 1.48
CA HIS A 169 2.56 21.07 2.35
C HIS A 169 2.88 21.14 3.85
N ALA A 170 4.13 20.95 4.24
CA ALA A 170 4.54 20.76 5.63
C ALA A 170 5.45 21.87 6.19
N GLY A 171 6.33 22.46 5.38
CA GLY A 171 7.37 23.36 5.85
C GLY A 171 6.87 24.58 6.63
N HIS A 172 5.68 25.10 6.31
CA HIS A 172 5.07 26.21 7.05
C HIS A 172 4.55 25.78 8.44
N LEU A 173 4.31 24.49 8.67
CA LEU A 173 3.80 23.96 9.94
C LEU A 173 4.90 23.88 11.02
N ALA A 174 6.17 23.80 10.63
CA ALA A 174 7.30 23.77 11.56
C ALA A 174 7.33 24.98 12.51
N SER A 175 6.80 26.15 12.08
CA SER A 175 6.70 27.36 12.93
C SER A 175 5.76 27.20 14.12
N PHE A 176 4.90 26.19 14.12
CA PHE A 176 3.98 25.87 15.22
C PHE A 176 4.55 24.82 16.20
N ALA A 177 5.76 24.30 15.92
CA ALA A 177 6.43 23.37 16.83
C ALA A 177 6.81 24.09 18.14
N ALA A 178 6.27 23.61 19.25
CA ALA A 178 6.61 24.12 20.58
C ALA A 178 7.69 23.25 21.23
N PRO A 179 8.50 23.78 22.19
CA PRO A 179 9.43 22.97 22.94
C PRO A 179 8.77 21.77 23.62
N HIS A 180 9.52 20.69 23.79
CA HIS A 180 9.04 19.48 24.46
C HIS A 180 9.42 19.50 25.92
N ASN A 181 8.45 19.25 26.81
CA ASN A 181 8.62 19.24 28.28
C ASN A 181 8.62 17.81 28.84
N ASN A 182 8.93 16.81 28.01
CA ASN A 182 9.00 15.40 28.39
C ASN A 182 10.08 15.22 29.48
N ASN A 183 9.79 14.38 30.50
CA ASN A 183 10.75 14.02 31.53
C ASN A 183 11.95 13.30 30.91
N ARG A 184 13.15 13.88 30.99
CA ARG A 184 14.38 13.39 30.32
C ARG A 184 15.07 12.22 31.03
N ALA A 185 14.50 11.66 32.10
CA ALA A 185 15.07 10.46 32.70
C ALA A 185 15.23 9.32 31.68
N THR A 186 16.42 8.75 31.61
CA THR A 186 16.81 7.82 30.54
C THR A 186 16.36 6.38 30.77
N ASP A 187 16.02 6.04 32.02
CA ASP A 187 15.68 4.70 32.51
C ASP A 187 14.19 4.48 32.79
N ARG A 188 13.38 5.55 32.65
CA ARG A 188 11.93 5.43 32.81
C ARG A 188 11.24 4.67 31.68
N ARG A 189 10.03 4.23 31.92
CA ARG A 189 9.12 3.71 30.88
C ARG A 189 8.90 4.78 29.80
N LEU A 190 9.09 4.43 28.52
CA LEU A 190 8.92 5.34 27.38
C LEU A 190 7.50 5.28 26.86
N ARG A 191 6.93 6.44 26.51
CA ARG A 191 5.66 6.55 25.80
C ARG A 191 5.93 6.51 24.30
N VAL A 192 5.57 5.39 23.67
CA VAL A 192 5.72 5.19 22.22
C VAL A 192 4.35 5.20 21.58
N GLY A 193 4.16 6.06 20.58
CA GLY A 193 2.90 6.18 19.83
C GLY A 193 3.06 5.71 18.39
N PHE A 194 2.16 4.86 17.92
CA PHE A 194 2.07 4.48 16.50
C PHE A 194 0.90 5.19 15.83
N VAL A 195 1.13 5.82 14.68
CA VAL A 195 0.10 6.48 13.85
C VAL A 195 -0.08 5.67 12.58
N SER A 196 -1.31 5.18 12.32
CA SER A 196 -1.56 4.37 11.13
C SER A 196 -3.03 4.38 10.70
N PRO A 197 -3.31 4.39 9.38
CA PRO A 197 -4.62 4.06 8.80
C PRO A 197 -4.82 2.55 8.62
N ASP A 198 -3.77 1.73 8.87
CA ASP A 198 -3.66 0.36 8.38
C ASP A 198 -3.60 -0.69 9.50
N ILE A 199 -4.04 -0.34 10.73
CA ILE A 199 -4.18 -1.31 11.82
C ILE A 199 -5.54 -2.01 11.68
N ARG A 200 -5.63 -2.79 10.64
CA ARG A 200 -6.79 -3.55 10.16
C ARG A 200 -6.30 -4.68 9.26
N ASP A 201 -7.20 -5.40 8.55
CA ASP A 201 -6.80 -6.35 7.49
C ASP A 201 -6.04 -5.62 6.38
N HIS A 202 -4.73 -5.53 6.58
CA HIS A 202 -3.78 -4.84 5.70
C HIS A 202 -2.37 -5.40 5.92
N PRO A 203 -1.48 -5.41 4.90
CA PRO A 203 -0.10 -5.89 5.02
C PRO A 203 0.68 -5.41 6.25
N VAL A 204 0.51 -4.15 6.67
CA VAL A 204 1.20 -3.55 7.83
C VAL A 204 0.93 -4.32 9.12
N ILE A 205 -0.30 -4.81 9.35
CA ILE A 205 -0.64 -5.45 10.61
C ILE A 205 0.13 -6.76 10.82
N HIS A 206 0.41 -7.52 9.74
CA HIS A 206 1.16 -8.76 9.82
C HIS A 206 2.61 -8.56 10.29
N PHE A 207 3.16 -7.36 10.15
CA PHE A 207 4.51 -7.01 10.61
C PHE A 207 4.51 -6.22 11.92
N LEU A 208 3.39 -5.61 12.29
CA LEU A 208 3.25 -4.86 13.54
C LEU A 208 2.84 -5.79 14.71
N MET A 209 1.94 -6.74 14.48
CA MET A 209 1.41 -7.62 15.52
C MET A 209 2.50 -8.35 16.32
N PRO A 210 3.58 -8.91 15.71
CA PRO A 210 4.64 -9.55 16.49
C PRO A 210 5.27 -8.62 17.55
N PHE A 211 5.37 -7.32 17.27
CA PHE A 211 5.80 -6.33 18.25
C PHE A 211 4.73 -6.08 19.32
N LEU A 212 3.47 -5.88 18.94
CA LEU A 212 2.37 -5.62 19.87
C LEU A 212 2.18 -6.79 20.87
N GLU A 213 2.43 -8.01 20.45
CA GLU A 213 2.30 -9.21 21.29
C GLU A 213 3.49 -9.41 22.24
N ASN A 214 4.70 -8.88 21.94
CA ASN A 214 5.93 -9.26 22.60
C ASN A 214 6.71 -8.11 23.27
N TYR A 215 6.25 -6.84 23.16
CA TYR A 215 6.98 -5.74 23.79
C TYR A 215 6.92 -5.81 25.33
N ASP A 216 7.98 -5.32 25.98
CA ASP A 216 8.06 -5.25 27.44
C ASP A 216 7.28 -4.04 27.98
N ARG A 217 6.12 -4.31 28.58
CA ARG A 217 5.23 -3.32 29.19
C ARG A 217 5.88 -2.56 30.36
N ASN A 218 6.99 -3.05 30.94
CA ASN A 218 7.75 -2.32 31.94
C ASN A 218 8.68 -1.26 31.31
N GLN A 219 9.04 -1.44 30.05
CA GLN A 219 9.92 -0.52 29.31
C GLN A 219 9.14 0.48 28.45
N ILE A 220 7.99 0.09 27.90
CA ILE A 220 7.18 0.88 26.99
C ILE A 220 5.74 0.98 27.48
N GLU A 221 5.20 2.19 27.45
CA GLU A 221 3.78 2.51 27.50
C GLU A 221 3.33 2.81 26.07
N LEU A 222 2.48 1.94 25.51
CA LEU A 222 2.18 1.92 24.09
C LEU A 222 0.86 2.60 23.76
N PHE A 223 0.93 3.57 22.86
CA PHE A 223 -0.22 4.31 22.32
C PHE A 223 -0.41 3.97 20.85
N VAL A 224 -1.66 3.79 20.45
CA VAL A 224 -2.06 3.70 19.05
C VAL A 224 -3.00 4.85 18.71
N TYR A 225 -2.66 5.56 17.65
CA TYR A 225 -3.45 6.61 17.02
C TYR A 225 -3.98 6.09 15.69
N SER A 226 -5.16 5.46 15.74
CA SER A 226 -5.76 4.75 14.60
C SER A 226 -6.62 5.67 13.76
N GLN A 227 -6.51 5.54 12.44
CA GLN A 227 -7.39 6.21 11.47
C GLN A 227 -8.36 5.23 10.78
N VAL A 228 -8.52 4.04 11.34
CA VAL A 228 -9.44 3.01 10.83
C VAL A 228 -10.87 3.40 11.22
N ALA A 229 -11.71 3.62 10.20
CA ALA A 229 -13.14 3.94 10.40
C ALA A 229 -13.97 2.67 10.60
N ASP A 230 -13.74 1.66 9.78
CA ASP A 230 -14.44 0.38 9.84
C ASP A 230 -13.54 -0.63 10.57
N LEU A 231 -13.89 -0.94 11.81
CA LEU A 231 -13.14 -1.83 12.68
C LEU A 231 -13.38 -3.28 12.27
N ASP A 232 -12.30 -4.05 12.17
CA ASP A 232 -12.30 -5.48 11.86
C ASP A 232 -11.66 -6.32 12.98
N GLU A 233 -11.59 -7.63 12.77
CA GLU A 233 -11.01 -8.57 13.74
C GLU A 233 -9.53 -8.24 14.07
N TRP A 234 -8.75 -7.75 13.07
CA TRP A 234 -7.38 -7.34 13.29
C TRP A 234 -7.26 -6.10 14.17
N THR A 235 -8.16 -5.13 13.94
CA THR A 235 -8.25 -3.92 14.78
C THR A 235 -8.57 -4.29 16.23
N GLU A 236 -9.54 -5.19 16.42
CA GLU A 236 -9.92 -5.67 17.76
C GLU A 236 -8.78 -6.44 18.44
N MET A 237 -8.09 -7.29 17.69
CA MET A 237 -6.94 -8.05 18.19
C MET A 237 -5.81 -7.10 18.60
N ALA A 238 -5.41 -6.16 17.76
CA ALA A 238 -4.36 -5.19 18.05
C ALA A 238 -4.70 -4.35 19.29
N SER A 239 -5.96 -3.93 19.45
CA SER A 239 -6.39 -3.09 20.57
C SER A 239 -6.20 -3.74 21.93
N LYS A 240 -6.21 -5.08 22.03
CA LYS A 240 -6.00 -5.83 23.27
C LYS A 240 -4.54 -5.84 23.74
N HIS A 241 -3.61 -5.55 22.84
CA HIS A 241 -2.17 -5.60 23.11
C HIS A 241 -1.56 -4.24 23.45
N VAL A 242 -2.31 -3.12 23.36
CA VAL A 242 -1.81 -1.78 23.61
C VAL A 242 -2.34 -1.20 24.93
N ASP A 243 -1.61 -0.22 25.52
CA ASP A 243 -2.06 0.42 26.75
C ASP A 243 -3.13 1.49 26.47
N HIS A 244 -3.00 2.20 25.34
CA HIS A 244 -3.91 3.28 24.96
C HIS A 244 -4.28 3.24 23.49
N TRP A 245 -5.58 3.31 23.21
CA TRP A 245 -6.11 3.40 21.85
C TRP A 245 -6.81 4.73 21.65
N ARG A 246 -6.43 5.48 20.62
CA ARG A 246 -7.00 6.79 20.25
C ARG A 246 -7.50 6.73 18.80
N SER A 247 -8.74 7.05 18.56
CA SER A 247 -9.26 7.22 17.20
C SER A 247 -8.94 8.62 16.67
N LEU A 248 -8.34 8.70 15.48
CA LEU A 248 -8.13 9.94 14.73
C LEU A 248 -9.14 10.12 13.59
N VAL A 249 -10.14 9.26 13.49
CA VAL A 249 -11.20 9.36 12.47
C VAL A 249 -11.92 10.70 12.62
N HIS A 250 -11.98 11.49 11.54
CA HIS A 250 -12.54 12.84 11.50
C HIS A 250 -11.83 13.89 12.39
N VAL A 251 -10.69 13.56 12.99
CA VAL A 251 -9.87 14.51 13.75
C VAL A 251 -8.92 15.25 12.80
N ARG A 252 -8.90 16.60 12.84
CA ARG A 252 -7.99 17.40 12.03
C ARG A 252 -6.53 17.24 12.48
N ASP A 253 -5.56 17.47 11.57
CA ASP A 253 -4.14 17.24 11.86
C ASP A 253 -3.64 18.05 13.07
N VAL A 254 -4.04 19.32 13.21
CA VAL A 254 -3.67 20.16 14.33
C VAL A 254 -4.25 19.66 15.66
N GLU A 255 -5.47 19.11 15.64
CA GLU A 255 -6.12 18.52 16.81
C GLU A 255 -5.46 17.21 17.20
N ALA A 256 -5.12 16.36 16.20
CA ALA A 256 -4.37 15.13 16.41
C ALA A 256 -2.98 15.41 16.99
N ALA A 257 -2.24 16.39 16.47
CA ALA A 257 -0.96 16.80 17.01
C ALA A 257 -1.08 17.33 18.46
N THR A 258 -2.15 18.08 18.76
CA THR A 258 -2.42 18.56 20.13
C THR A 258 -2.71 17.40 21.09
N LEU A 259 -3.50 16.41 20.66
CA LEU A 259 -3.80 15.21 21.44
C LEU A 259 -2.53 14.41 21.74
N ILE A 260 -1.70 14.14 20.72
CA ILE A 260 -0.43 13.40 20.87
C ILE A 260 0.51 14.12 21.83
N ARG A 261 0.58 15.44 21.73
CA ARG A 261 1.39 16.25 22.66
C ARG A 261 0.86 16.19 24.10
N SER A 262 -0.47 16.20 24.30
CA SER A 262 -1.09 16.08 25.62
C SER A 262 -0.86 14.71 26.26
N ASP A 263 -0.75 13.66 25.46
CA ASP A 263 -0.37 12.31 25.90
C ASP A 263 1.14 12.22 26.23
N GLN A 264 1.91 13.29 26.00
CA GLN A 264 3.35 13.37 26.26
C GLN A 264 4.14 12.21 25.62
N ILE A 265 3.85 11.93 24.38
CA ILE A 265 4.55 10.88 23.62
C ILE A 265 6.03 11.25 23.51
N ASP A 266 6.91 10.28 23.78
CA ASP A 266 8.36 10.42 23.68
C ASP A 266 8.86 10.12 22.26
N ILE A 267 8.34 9.06 21.69
CA ILE A 267 8.68 8.59 20.34
C ILE A 267 7.39 8.35 19.58
N LEU A 268 7.20 9.07 18.50
CA LEU A 268 6.05 8.89 17.60
C LEU A 268 6.49 8.22 16.31
N VAL A 269 5.84 7.12 15.98
CA VAL A 269 6.18 6.29 14.82
C VAL A 269 5.08 6.39 13.75
N ASP A 270 5.45 6.81 12.56
CA ASP A 270 4.63 6.79 11.37
C ASP A 270 4.70 5.41 10.70
N LEU A 271 3.57 4.79 10.45
CA LEU A 271 3.47 3.50 9.77
C LEU A 271 2.89 3.59 8.36
N ALA A 272 2.76 4.78 7.81
CA ALA A 272 2.12 5.01 6.51
C ALA A 272 3.04 5.66 5.47
N GLY A 273 3.86 6.65 5.87
CA GLY A 273 4.61 7.46 4.93
C GLY A 273 3.69 8.12 3.91
N HIS A 274 4.00 8.00 2.61
CA HIS A 274 3.16 8.55 1.53
C HIS A 274 2.10 7.57 0.99
N THR A 275 1.69 6.56 1.78
CA THR A 275 0.55 5.72 1.40
C THR A 275 -0.78 6.41 1.67
N ASN A 276 -1.87 5.81 1.19
CA ASN A 276 -3.21 6.37 1.35
C ASN A 276 -3.59 6.49 2.84
N GLY A 277 -4.25 7.59 3.19
CA GLY A 277 -4.69 7.83 4.58
C GLY A 277 -3.56 8.25 5.53
N ASN A 278 -2.35 8.56 5.03
CA ASN A 278 -1.24 9.03 5.86
C ASN A 278 -1.58 10.31 6.64
N ARG A 279 -0.81 10.55 7.69
CA ARG A 279 -0.94 11.72 8.57
C ARG A 279 0.39 12.47 8.72
N LEU A 280 1.20 12.54 7.64
CA LEU A 280 2.49 13.24 7.67
C LEU A 280 2.36 14.71 8.14
N LEU A 281 1.22 15.37 7.86
CA LEU A 281 0.97 16.72 8.38
C LEU A 281 0.84 16.77 9.90
N VAL A 282 0.43 15.70 10.58
CA VAL A 282 0.50 15.61 12.05
C VAL A 282 1.95 15.64 12.52
N PHE A 283 2.83 14.88 11.86
CA PHE A 283 4.27 14.86 12.16
C PHE A 283 4.94 16.21 11.87
N ALA A 284 4.47 16.95 10.85
CA ALA A 284 4.97 18.29 10.54
C ALA A 284 4.79 19.29 11.70
N HIS A 285 3.78 19.11 12.56
CA HIS A 285 3.59 19.89 13.78
C HIS A 285 4.57 19.50 14.90
N LYS A 286 5.43 18.50 14.72
CA LYS A 286 6.39 17.98 15.71
C LYS A 286 5.75 17.76 17.08
N PRO A 287 4.70 16.91 17.21
CA PRO A 287 4.03 16.68 18.50
C PRO A 287 4.85 15.87 19.50
N ALA A 288 5.84 15.12 19.06
CA ALA A 288 6.74 14.34 19.91
C ALA A 288 8.21 14.75 19.69
N PRO A 289 9.07 14.64 20.71
CA PRO A 289 10.49 15.00 20.62
C PRO A 289 11.25 14.17 19.59
N ILE A 290 10.88 12.89 19.44
CA ILE A 290 11.47 11.96 18.47
C ILE A 290 10.36 11.44 17.55
N GLN A 291 10.60 11.54 16.24
CA GLN A 291 9.67 11.07 15.20
C GLN A 291 10.39 10.13 14.25
N VAL A 292 9.73 9.01 13.98
CA VAL A 292 10.31 7.87 13.26
C VAL A 292 9.36 7.45 12.16
N THR A 293 9.83 7.22 10.93
CA THR A 293 9.06 6.53 9.91
C THR A 293 9.51 5.07 9.79
N TYR A 294 8.55 4.17 9.64
CA TYR A 294 8.82 2.73 9.61
C TYR A 294 7.70 1.98 8.88
N LEU A 295 8.06 0.90 8.22
CA LEU A 295 7.22 -0.19 7.72
C LEU A 295 6.34 0.14 6.49
N GLY A 296 5.49 1.17 6.54
CA GLY A 296 4.40 1.34 5.55
C GLY A 296 4.83 1.92 4.20
N TYR A 297 5.95 2.65 4.15
CA TYR A 297 6.43 3.30 2.93
C TYR A 297 7.91 2.96 2.66
N PRO A 298 8.29 2.57 1.43
CA PRO A 298 9.61 2.01 1.15
C PRO A 298 10.68 3.06 0.82
N ASP A 299 10.50 4.32 1.19
CA ASP A 299 11.43 5.41 0.90
C ASP A 299 11.41 6.45 2.02
N THR A 300 12.21 7.51 1.89
CA THR A 300 12.17 8.68 2.76
C THR A 300 10.78 9.28 2.80
N SER A 301 10.38 9.83 3.95
CA SER A 301 9.19 10.68 4.04
C SER A 301 9.42 12.06 3.39
N GLY A 302 10.68 12.48 3.26
CA GLY A 302 11.09 13.80 2.83
C GLY A 302 10.79 14.91 3.84
N LEU A 303 10.23 14.55 5.01
CA LEU A 303 9.73 15.48 6.01
C LEU A 303 10.87 15.94 6.93
N ALA A 304 11.15 17.23 6.97
CA ALA A 304 12.18 17.80 7.84
C ALA A 304 11.93 17.55 9.34
N ALA A 305 10.69 17.30 9.74
CA ALA A 305 10.29 17.00 11.11
C ALA A 305 10.51 15.52 11.50
N MET A 306 10.81 14.63 10.54
CA MET A 306 11.08 13.21 10.80
C MET A 306 12.57 13.02 11.11
N ASP A 307 12.87 12.41 12.26
CA ASP A 307 14.27 12.30 12.73
C ASP A 307 14.94 11.03 12.22
N TYR A 308 14.21 9.90 12.25
CA TYR A 308 14.77 8.58 11.98
C TYR A 308 13.90 7.77 11.04
N ARG A 309 14.55 6.86 10.32
CA ARG A 309 13.89 5.80 9.56
C ARG A 309 14.46 4.45 9.97
N ILE A 310 13.59 3.51 10.35
CA ILE A 310 13.99 2.14 10.73
C ILE A 310 14.11 1.27 9.49
N THR A 311 15.23 0.55 9.40
CA THR A 311 15.58 -0.36 8.30
C THR A 311 16.55 -1.45 8.80
N ASP A 312 17.20 -2.18 7.89
CA ASP A 312 18.32 -3.09 8.19
C ASP A 312 19.49 -2.93 7.19
N ALA A 313 20.60 -3.59 7.48
CA ALA A 313 21.82 -3.48 6.67
C ALA A 313 21.74 -4.20 5.31
N LEU A 314 20.74 -5.04 5.08
CA LEU A 314 20.53 -5.75 3.80
C LEU A 314 19.64 -4.95 2.86
N ALA A 315 18.59 -4.33 3.40
CA ALA A 315 17.71 -3.44 2.63
C ALA A 315 18.36 -2.08 2.37
N ASP A 316 19.09 -1.54 3.34
CA ASP A 316 19.86 -0.28 3.23
C ASP A 316 21.31 -0.49 3.66
N PRO A 317 22.17 -1.06 2.81
CA PRO A 317 23.58 -1.27 3.14
C PRO A 317 24.28 0.06 3.48
N PRO A 318 25.18 0.07 4.50
CA PRO A 318 25.94 1.26 4.87
C PRO A 318 26.69 1.89 3.68
N GLY A 319 26.53 3.20 3.49
CA GLY A 319 27.13 3.97 2.41
C GLY A 319 26.36 3.94 1.08
N MET A 320 25.20 3.24 1.00
CA MET A 320 24.44 3.12 -0.24
C MET A 320 23.28 4.13 -0.33
N THR A 321 22.49 4.28 0.73
CA THR A 321 21.19 4.96 0.66
C THR A 321 21.05 6.18 1.58
N GLU A 322 22.03 6.45 2.45
CA GLU A 322 21.96 7.55 3.42
C GLU A 322 21.68 8.90 2.77
N ASN A 323 22.33 9.18 1.63
CA ASN A 323 22.17 10.43 0.91
C ASN A 323 20.82 10.56 0.15
N HIS A 324 19.99 9.53 0.19
CA HIS A 324 18.68 9.51 -0.45
C HIS A 324 17.54 9.63 0.57
N ASN A 325 17.87 9.85 1.85
CA ASN A 325 16.89 10.01 2.94
C ASN A 325 17.10 11.35 3.64
N THR A 326 16.02 11.97 4.10
CA THR A 326 16.09 13.13 5.02
C THR A 326 16.30 12.68 6.46
N GLU A 327 15.87 11.48 6.76
CA GLU A 327 15.97 10.85 8.08
C GLU A 327 17.33 10.19 8.28
N GLN A 328 17.76 10.13 9.55
CA GLN A 328 18.88 9.26 9.92
C GLN A 328 18.42 7.79 9.87
N LEU A 329 19.11 6.96 9.07
CA LEU A 329 18.81 5.53 8.99
C LEU A 329 19.26 4.80 10.27
N ILE A 330 18.33 4.10 10.89
CA ILE A 330 18.59 3.19 12.02
C ILE A 330 18.40 1.76 11.53
N ARG A 331 19.49 0.99 11.55
CA ARG A 331 19.51 -0.39 11.09
C ARG A 331 19.35 -1.34 12.27
N LEU A 332 18.27 -2.14 12.26
CA LEU A 332 18.10 -3.20 13.24
C LEU A 332 19.20 -4.26 13.06
N PRO A 333 19.60 -4.97 14.14
CA PRO A 333 20.68 -5.99 14.09
C PRO A 333 20.38 -7.21 13.22
N GLY A 334 19.14 -7.41 12.85
CA GLY A 334 18.68 -8.51 12.01
C GLY A 334 17.87 -8.00 10.83
N CYS A 335 16.73 -8.63 10.58
CA CYS A 335 15.77 -8.18 9.59
C CYS A 335 14.93 -7.03 10.15
N ALA A 336 14.69 -6.00 9.35
CA ALA A 336 13.80 -4.90 9.73
C ALA A 336 12.32 -5.31 9.75
N TRP A 337 11.99 -6.49 9.29
CA TRP A 337 10.63 -7.04 9.27
C TRP A 337 10.54 -8.25 10.21
N CYS A 338 9.43 -8.33 10.94
CA CYS A 338 9.04 -9.54 11.66
C CYS A 338 7.63 -9.93 11.20
N TYR A 339 7.51 -11.06 10.53
CA TYR A 339 6.25 -11.50 9.93
C TYR A 339 5.42 -12.33 10.91
N GLY A 340 4.17 -11.93 11.15
CA GLY A 340 3.19 -12.72 11.87
C GLY A 340 2.42 -13.64 10.92
N ALA A 341 2.70 -14.93 10.99
CA ALA A 341 2.02 -15.93 10.17
C ALA A 341 0.78 -16.47 10.90
N TYR A 342 -0.32 -15.75 10.83
CA TYR A 342 -1.58 -16.06 11.56
C TYR A 342 -2.50 -17.01 10.77
N SER A 343 -1.96 -18.07 10.18
CA SER A 343 -2.75 -19.07 9.46
C SER A 343 -2.20 -20.48 9.65
N ASP A 344 -3.10 -21.41 9.94
CA ASP A 344 -2.80 -22.84 10.11
C ASP A 344 -2.86 -23.63 8.79
N ILE A 345 -3.20 -22.98 7.67
CA ILE A 345 -3.26 -23.64 6.36
C ILE A 345 -1.91 -24.26 6.02
N MET A 346 -1.93 -25.56 5.76
CA MET A 346 -0.72 -26.30 5.39
C MET A 346 -0.39 -26.14 3.91
N PRO A 347 0.91 -26.10 3.55
CA PRO A 347 1.34 -26.13 2.15
C PRO A 347 0.78 -27.36 1.44
N SER A 348 0.20 -27.17 0.26
CA SER A 348 -0.22 -28.28 -0.61
C SER A 348 1.00 -28.94 -1.28
N LYS A 349 0.80 -30.08 -1.94
CA LYS A 349 1.84 -30.66 -2.80
C LYS A 349 2.17 -29.74 -3.96
N SER A 350 3.42 -29.81 -4.48
CA SER A 350 3.83 -29.05 -5.66
C SER A 350 2.93 -29.38 -6.86
N PRO A 351 2.36 -28.37 -7.56
CA PRO A 351 1.53 -28.60 -8.74
C PRO A 351 2.28 -29.35 -9.86
N ALA A 352 3.58 -29.13 -10.03
CA ALA A 352 4.40 -29.81 -11.04
C ALA A 352 4.37 -31.33 -10.90
N ALA A 353 4.27 -31.84 -9.67
CA ALA A 353 4.17 -33.27 -9.42
C ALA A 353 2.86 -33.88 -9.93
N MET A 354 1.80 -33.08 -10.05
CA MET A 354 0.47 -33.50 -10.52
C MET A 354 0.23 -33.13 -11.99
N ASN A 355 0.59 -31.91 -12.38
CA ASN A 355 0.25 -31.31 -13.68
C ASN A 355 1.26 -31.65 -14.79
N LYS A 356 2.46 -32.13 -14.43
CA LYS A 356 3.58 -32.40 -15.37
C LYS A 356 4.08 -31.15 -16.12
N TYR A 357 3.80 -29.97 -15.63
CA TYR A 357 4.37 -28.70 -16.08
C TYR A 357 4.62 -27.79 -14.87
N ILE A 358 5.54 -26.86 -15.02
CA ILE A 358 5.88 -25.89 -14.01
C ILE A 358 4.90 -24.71 -14.07
N THR A 359 4.43 -24.26 -12.91
CA THR A 359 3.68 -23.02 -12.76
C THR A 359 4.52 -21.98 -12.02
N PHE A 360 4.94 -20.95 -12.75
CA PHE A 360 5.46 -19.73 -12.15
C PHE A 360 4.31 -18.85 -11.67
N GLY A 361 4.53 -17.98 -10.66
CA GLY A 361 3.46 -17.10 -10.21
C GLY A 361 3.94 -15.80 -9.59
N SER A 362 3.08 -14.78 -9.62
CA SER A 362 3.27 -13.53 -8.88
C SER A 362 1.93 -12.99 -8.39
N PHE A 363 1.82 -12.77 -7.07
CA PHE A 363 0.61 -12.22 -6.44
C PHE A 363 0.82 -10.77 -6.00
N ASN A 364 1.81 -10.11 -6.58
CA ASN A 364 2.08 -8.70 -6.35
C ASN A 364 0.99 -7.79 -6.95
N ASN A 365 0.84 -6.60 -6.36
CA ASN A 365 0.01 -5.54 -6.93
C ASN A 365 0.43 -5.26 -8.37
N LEU A 366 -0.54 -5.10 -9.27
CA LEU A 366 -0.28 -4.92 -10.70
C LEU A 366 0.54 -3.66 -11.02
N ALA A 367 0.47 -2.62 -10.19
CA ALA A 367 1.34 -1.44 -10.29
C ALA A 367 2.84 -1.78 -10.21
N LYS A 368 3.22 -2.88 -9.53
CA LYS A 368 4.61 -3.36 -9.46
C LYS A 368 5.06 -4.13 -10.70
N VAL A 369 4.09 -4.58 -11.51
CA VAL A 369 4.32 -5.42 -12.70
C VAL A 369 4.49 -4.53 -13.93
N ASN A 370 5.71 -4.02 -14.10
CA ASN A 370 6.07 -3.18 -15.24
C ASN A 370 6.50 -4.00 -16.47
N ASP A 371 6.60 -3.34 -17.63
CA ASP A 371 6.94 -3.98 -18.91
C ASP A 371 8.32 -4.66 -18.90
N ARG A 372 9.27 -4.11 -18.14
CA ARG A 372 10.60 -4.70 -17.98
C ARG A 372 10.49 -6.11 -17.36
N MET A 373 9.75 -6.24 -16.26
CA MET A 373 9.57 -7.54 -15.61
C MET A 373 8.76 -8.52 -16.46
N LEU A 374 7.74 -8.04 -17.16
CA LEU A 374 6.97 -8.90 -18.09
C LEU A 374 7.87 -9.48 -19.18
N ARG A 375 8.82 -8.70 -19.74
CA ARG A 375 9.80 -9.20 -20.70
C ARG A 375 10.76 -10.24 -20.08
N VAL A 376 11.21 -10.02 -18.85
CA VAL A 376 12.06 -10.99 -18.13
C VAL A 376 11.29 -12.30 -17.89
N TRP A 377 10.03 -12.21 -17.47
CA TRP A 377 9.19 -13.40 -17.26
C TRP A 377 8.86 -14.12 -18.57
N ALA A 378 8.71 -13.40 -19.68
CA ALA A 378 8.53 -14.01 -21.00
C ALA A 378 9.76 -14.86 -21.38
N ARG A 379 11.00 -14.40 -21.13
CA ARG A 379 12.23 -15.18 -21.32
C ARG A 379 12.26 -16.46 -20.48
N ILE A 380 11.72 -16.42 -19.24
CA ILE A 380 11.62 -17.62 -18.40
C ILE A 380 10.66 -18.65 -19.04
N LEU A 381 9.47 -18.21 -19.46
CA LEU A 381 8.50 -19.10 -20.09
C LEU A 381 9.00 -19.67 -21.42
N GLU A 382 9.77 -18.90 -22.19
CA GLU A 382 10.45 -19.37 -23.41
C GLU A 382 11.48 -20.46 -23.07
N ALA A 383 12.30 -20.25 -22.04
CA ALA A 383 13.33 -21.19 -21.62
C ALA A 383 12.77 -22.46 -20.94
N VAL A 384 11.50 -22.44 -20.48
CA VAL A 384 10.82 -23.59 -19.86
C VAL A 384 9.56 -23.93 -20.66
N PRO A 385 9.67 -24.70 -21.75
CA PRO A 385 8.53 -25.04 -22.62
C PRO A 385 7.41 -25.72 -21.84
N GLY A 386 6.16 -25.34 -22.13
CA GLY A 386 4.96 -25.87 -21.48
C GLY A 386 4.69 -25.32 -20.07
N SER A 387 5.58 -24.50 -19.51
CA SER A 387 5.30 -23.82 -18.23
C SER A 387 4.21 -22.77 -18.37
N ARG A 388 3.59 -22.40 -17.25
CA ARG A 388 2.52 -21.39 -17.15
C ARG A 388 2.91 -20.27 -16.18
N LEU A 389 2.28 -19.12 -16.32
CA LEU A 389 2.41 -17.99 -15.41
C LEU A 389 1.05 -17.65 -14.80
N LEU A 390 0.96 -17.77 -13.49
CA LEU A 390 -0.20 -17.43 -12.68
C LEU A 390 -0.02 -16.03 -12.08
N LEU A 391 -0.85 -15.08 -12.47
CA LEU A 391 -0.82 -13.70 -11.99
C LEU A 391 -2.10 -13.37 -11.23
N LYS A 392 -1.97 -12.82 -10.01
CA LYS A 392 -3.11 -12.41 -9.20
C LYS A 392 -3.00 -10.96 -8.77
N ALA A 393 -3.95 -10.13 -9.19
CA ALA A 393 -4.08 -8.74 -8.75
C ALA A 393 -5.50 -8.22 -8.96
N ALA A 394 -5.91 -7.22 -8.17
CA ALA A 394 -7.20 -6.53 -8.35
C ALA A 394 -7.28 -5.81 -9.71
N GLY A 395 -6.16 -5.28 -10.21
CA GLY A 395 -6.08 -4.61 -11.51
C GLY A 395 -6.46 -5.49 -12.69
N PHE A 396 -6.43 -6.82 -12.55
CA PHE A 396 -6.91 -7.75 -13.60
C PHE A 396 -8.45 -7.81 -13.75
N ARG A 397 -9.20 -7.00 -12.99
CA ARG A 397 -10.59 -6.67 -13.34
C ARG A 397 -10.67 -5.84 -14.63
N SER A 398 -9.61 -5.10 -14.98
CA SER A 398 -9.47 -4.40 -16.26
C SER A 398 -9.11 -5.38 -17.39
N MET A 399 -9.90 -5.36 -18.46
CA MET A 399 -9.61 -6.13 -19.68
C MET A 399 -8.41 -5.53 -20.43
N GLU A 400 -8.25 -4.21 -20.40
CA GLU A 400 -7.12 -3.53 -21.03
C GLU A 400 -5.79 -3.89 -20.32
N ALA A 401 -5.79 -4.03 -18.99
CA ALA A 401 -4.63 -4.50 -18.26
C ALA A 401 -4.24 -5.95 -18.62
N ARG A 402 -5.22 -6.86 -18.74
CA ARG A 402 -4.97 -8.23 -19.21
C ARG A 402 -4.45 -8.25 -20.64
N LYS A 403 -5.03 -7.43 -21.53
CA LYS A 403 -4.61 -7.29 -22.92
C LYS A 403 -3.16 -6.82 -23.02
N ARG A 404 -2.77 -5.77 -22.28
CA ARG A 404 -1.37 -5.29 -22.22
C ARG A 404 -0.40 -6.42 -21.87
N VAL A 405 -0.70 -7.20 -20.82
CA VAL A 405 0.16 -8.31 -20.42
C VAL A 405 0.29 -9.34 -21.53
N ARG A 406 -0.82 -9.79 -22.14
CA ARG A 406 -0.81 -10.76 -23.25
C ARG A 406 -0.01 -10.26 -24.45
N GLU A 407 -0.20 -8.99 -24.84
CA GLU A 407 0.52 -8.37 -25.95
C GLU A 407 2.04 -8.37 -25.74
N ILE A 408 2.50 -8.08 -24.51
CA ILE A 408 3.93 -8.08 -24.19
C ILE A 408 4.51 -9.51 -24.34
N PHE A 409 3.84 -10.52 -23.79
CA PHE A 409 4.29 -11.91 -23.91
C PHE A 409 4.29 -12.41 -25.35
N PHE A 410 3.25 -12.10 -26.12
CA PHE A 410 3.17 -12.49 -27.53
C PHE A 410 4.25 -11.81 -28.38
N LEU A 411 4.43 -10.48 -28.23
CA LEU A 411 5.37 -9.69 -29.04
C LEU A 411 6.84 -10.04 -28.76
N HIS A 412 7.18 -10.41 -27.51
CA HIS A 412 8.57 -10.66 -27.13
C HIS A 412 9.00 -12.11 -27.28
N SER A 413 8.11 -13.07 -27.15
CA SER A 413 8.49 -14.48 -27.10
C SER A 413 7.48 -15.40 -27.81
N GLY A 414 6.49 -14.85 -28.51
CA GLY A 414 5.47 -15.64 -29.19
C GLY A 414 4.67 -16.56 -28.25
N ILE A 415 4.59 -16.20 -26.95
CA ILE A 415 3.91 -17.01 -25.96
C ILE A 415 2.41 -16.83 -26.09
N ASP A 416 1.71 -17.95 -26.27
CA ASP A 416 0.27 -17.98 -26.38
C ASP A 416 -0.43 -17.63 -25.05
N GLU A 417 -1.62 -17.05 -25.16
CA GLU A 417 -2.39 -16.58 -24.01
C GLU A 417 -2.86 -17.71 -23.07
N ASP A 418 -2.92 -18.95 -23.54
CA ASP A 418 -3.30 -20.13 -22.76
C ASP A 418 -2.26 -20.50 -21.69
N ARG A 419 -1.04 -19.95 -21.80
CA ARG A 419 0.01 -20.08 -20.79
C ARG A 419 -0.03 -18.99 -19.70
N LEU A 420 -0.95 -18.02 -19.81
CA LEU A 420 -1.13 -16.91 -18.86
C LEU A 420 -2.45 -17.07 -18.13
N ASP A 421 -2.41 -17.23 -16.83
CA ASP A 421 -3.57 -17.37 -15.97
C ASP A 421 -3.72 -16.14 -15.07
N PHE A 422 -4.90 -15.47 -15.15
CA PHE A 422 -5.20 -14.27 -14.39
C PHE A 422 -6.23 -14.56 -13.30
N ARG A 423 -5.87 -14.29 -12.04
CA ARG A 423 -6.75 -14.42 -10.87
C ARG A 423 -7.07 -13.06 -10.27
N LEU A 424 -8.22 -12.98 -9.66
CA LEU A 424 -8.63 -11.85 -8.83
C LEU A 424 -8.32 -12.15 -7.36
N PRO A 425 -8.22 -11.11 -6.50
CA PRO A 425 -8.09 -11.32 -5.07
C PRO A 425 -9.26 -12.13 -4.51
N GLU A 426 -8.95 -12.99 -3.57
CA GLU A 426 -9.91 -13.75 -2.78
C GLU A 426 -10.45 -12.90 -1.62
N GLU A 427 -11.70 -13.13 -1.22
CA GLU A 427 -12.31 -12.41 -0.09
C GLU A 427 -11.76 -12.85 1.27
N LYS A 428 -11.35 -14.13 1.38
CA LYS A 428 -10.83 -14.69 2.62
C LYS A 428 -9.33 -14.89 2.54
N HIS A 429 -8.63 -14.54 3.61
CA HIS A 429 -7.19 -14.71 3.70
C HIS A 429 -6.75 -16.18 3.50
N GLU A 430 -7.51 -17.14 4.05
CA GLU A 430 -7.24 -18.56 3.86
C GLU A 430 -7.33 -18.99 2.40
N SER A 431 -8.35 -18.53 1.67
CA SER A 431 -8.49 -18.80 0.23
C SER A 431 -7.34 -18.17 -0.56
N HIS A 432 -6.93 -16.96 -0.15
CA HIS A 432 -5.75 -16.31 -0.73
C HIS A 432 -4.48 -17.13 -0.54
N LEU A 433 -4.20 -17.62 0.67
CA LEU A 433 -3.03 -18.46 0.93
C LEU A 433 -3.09 -19.80 0.20
N ALA A 434 -4.27 -20.40 0.10
CA ALA A 434 -4.45 -21.67 -0.62
C ALA A 434 -4.06 -21.56 -2.11
N LEU A 435 -4.20 -20.39 -2.75
CA LEU A 435 -3.80 -20.18 -4.14
C LEU A 435 -2.28 -20.32 -4.37
N TYR A 436 -1.43 -20.13 -3.36
CA TYR A 436 0.00 -20.45 -3.47
C TYR A 436 0.26 -21.93 -3.73
N GLY A 437 -0.74 -22.76 -3.48
CA GLY A 437 -0.72 -24.18 -3.85
C GLY A 437 -0.80 -24.44 -5.34
N GLU A 438 -1.19 -23.46 -6.15
CA GLU A 438 -1.30 -23.55 -7.62
C GLU A 438 0.01 -23.16 -8.32
N MET A 439 1.04 -22.65 -7.62
CA MET A 439 2.35 -22.30 -8.19
C MET A 439 3.49 -23.12 -7.60
N ASP A 440 4.54 -23.34 -8.38
CA ASP A 440 5.77 -24.01 -7.98
C ASP A 440 6.87 -23.04 -7.58
N ILE A 441 6.99 -21.92 -8.27
CA ILE A 441 8.02 -20.91 -8.10
C ILE A 441 7.37 -19.53 -8.16
N ALA A 442 7.61 -18.70 -7.15
CA ALA A 442 7.18 -17.31 -7.15
C ALA A 442 8.22 -16.41 -7.81
N LEU A 443 7.75 -15.50 -8.67
CA LEU A 443 8.56 -14.50 -9.35
C LEU A 443 8.27 -13.13 -8.75
N ASP A 444 9.22 -12.55 -8.04
CA ASP A 444 9.05 -11.23 -7.46
C ASP A 444 9.25 -10.12 -8.50
N THR A 445 8.64 -8.99 -8.25
CA THR A 445 8.67 -7.79 -9.08
C THR A 445 9.92 -6.96 -8.83
N PHE A 446 10.29 -6.08 -9.79
CA PHE A 446 11.40 -5.14 -9.70
C PHE A 446 11.00 -3.81 -10.37
N PRO A 447 11.35 -2.64 -9.82
CA PRO A 447 12.17 -2.45 -8.61
C PRO A 447 11.43 -2.65 -7.29
N TYR A 448 10.10 -2.60 -7.28
CA TYR A 448 9.32 -2.69 -6.06
C TYR A 448 9.03 -4.16 -5.71
N HIS A 449 9.78 -4.68 -4.73
CA HIS A 449 9.65 -6.05 -4.26
C HIS A 449 8.32 -6.31 -3.53
N GLY A 450 7.92 -7.58 -3.48
CA GLY A 450 6.95 -8.08 -2.52
C GLY A 450 7.54 -8.06 -1.12
N THR A 451 6.70 -7.79 -0.13
CA THR A 451 7.03 -7.95 1.29
C THR A 451 6.14 -9.05 1.87
N THR A 452 4.86 -8.75 2.06
CA THR A 452 3.86 -9.73 2.53
C THR A 452 3.74 -10.91 1.57
N THR A 453 3.63 -10.66 0.27
CA THR A 453 3.52 -11.71 -0.76
C THR A 453 4.73 -12.64 -0.80
N THR A 454 5.93 -12.13 -0.52
CA THR A 454 7.15 -12.95 -0.40
C THR A 454 7.08 -13.81 0.86
N CYS A 455 6.70 -13.25 2.01
CA CYS A 455 6.53 -14.01 3.26
C CYS A 455 5.44 -15.09 3.12
N GLU A 456 4.30 -14.78 2.50
CA GLU A 456 3.21 -15.71 2.25
C GLU A 456 3.64 -16.86 1.32
N ALA A 457 4.35 -16.56 0.22
CA ALA A 457 4.90 -17.57 -0.67
C ALA A 457 5.80 -18.55 0.11
N LEU A 458 6.74 -18.02 0.88
CA LEU A 458 7.65 -18.82 1.72
C LEU A 458 6.89 -19.64 2.79
N TRP A 459 5.87 -19.04 3.42
CA TRP A 459 5.00 -19.71 4.40
C TRP A 459 4.24 -20.88 3.78
N MET A 460 3.83 -20.72 2.51
CA MET A 460 3.15 -21.75 1.74
C MET A 460 4.12 -22.70 0.99
N GLY A 461 5.42 -22.64 1.33
CA GLY A 461 6.43 -23.55 0.80
C GLY A 461 6.82 -23.27 -0.66
N VAL A 462 6.60 -22.06 -1.16
CA VAL A 462 6.94 -21.64 -2.53
C VAL A 462 8.24 -20.85 -2.50
N PRO A 463 9.32 -21.30 -3.19
CA PRO A 463 10.55 -20.52 -3.32
C PRO A 463 10.29 -19.27 -4.15
N VAL A 464 10.93 -18.16 -3.77
CA VAL A 464 10.78 -16.85 -4.42
C VAL A 464 12.09 -16.44 -5.06
N VAL A 465 12.07 -16.08 -6.34
CA VAL A 465 13.23 -15.51 -7.04
C VAL A 465 13.09 -13.99 -7.04
N ILE A 466 14.13 -13.26 -6.66
CA ILE A 466 14.17 -11.80 -6.64
C ILE A 466 15.35 -11.25 -7.45
N LEU A 467 15.21 -10.00 -7.92
CA LEU A 467 16.29 -9.24 -8.58
C LEU A 467 16.69 -8.09 -7.65
N GLU A 468 17.94 -8.08 -7.15
CA GLU A 468 18.40 -7.00 -6.28
C GLU A 468 18.68 -5.71 -7.04
N GLY A 469 18.45 -4.58 -6.37
CA GLY A 469 18.77 -3.25 -6.88
C GLY A 469 19.55 -2.40 -5.89
N LYS A 470 19.54 -1.08 -6.11
CA LYS A 470 20.33 -0.09 -5.37
C LYS A 470 19.50 0.82 -4.45
N SER A 471 18.20 0.64 -4.40
CA SER A 471 17.29 1.39 -3.54
C SER A 471 16.64 0.46 -2.52
N HIS A 472 16.17 1.00 -1.40
CA HIS A 472 15.47 0.23 -0.37
C HIS A 472 14.36 -0.66 -0.97
N VAL A 473 13.48 -0.06 -1.79
CA VAL A 473 12.33 -0.75 -2.39
C VAL A 473 12.73 -1.99 -3.20
N SER A 474 13.93 -1.99 -3.78
CA SER A 474 14.49 -3.07 -4.60
C SER A 474 15.44 -4.00 -3.82
N ARG A 475 15.43 -3.92 -2.48
CA ARG A 475 16.27 -4.73 -1.59
C ARG A 475 15.50 -5.37 -0.43
N VAL A 476 14.21 -5.06 -0.28
CA VAL A 476 13.35 -5.69 0.75
C VAL A 476 13.43 -7.21 0.64
N GLY A 477 13.25 -7.78 -0.54
CA GLY A 477 13.36 -9.22 -0.77
C GLY A 477 14.75 -9.79 -0.48
N VAL A 478 15.83 -8.99 -0.68
CA VAL A 478 17.21 -9.38 -0.29
C VAL A 478 17.28 -9.63 1.21
N SER A 479 16.72 -8.69 2.02
CA SER A 479 16.67 -8.84 3.47
C SER A 479 15.85 -10.07 3.88
N LEU A 480 14.66 -10.24 3.32
CA LEU A 480 13.77 -11.36 3.66
C LEU A 480 14.42 -12.71 3.35
N LEU A 481 14.92 -12.92 2.12
CA LEU A 481 15.49 -14.20 1.70
C LEU A 481 16.80 -14.52 2.42
N THR A 482 17.67 -13.54 2.60
CA THR A 482 18.93 -13.73 3.33
C THR A 482 18.68 -14.09 4.80
N SER A 483 17.66 -13.46 5.44
CA SER A 483 17.30 -13.72 6.83
C SER A 483 16.81 -15.15 7.09
N ILE A 484 16.34 -15.84 6.05
CA ILE A 484 15.92 -17.26 6.14
C ILE A 484 16.92 -18.23 5.51
N GLY A 485 18.12 -17.76 5.15
CA GLY A 485 19.19 -18.58 4.59
C GLY A 485 18.94 -19.06 3.16
N LEU A 486 18.41 -18.19 2.30
CA LEU A 486 18.17 -18.43 0.87
C LEU A 486 18.81 -17.33 -0.03
N PRO A 487 20.07 -16.92 0.21
CA PRO A 487 20.72 -15.88 -0.61
C PRO A 487 20.90 -16.32 -2.07
N GLU A 488 20.90 -17.62 -2.37
CA GLU A 488 20.99 -18.18 -3.72
C GLU A 488 19.77 -17.90 -4.61
N MET A 489 18.66 -17.44 -4.02
CA MET A 489 17.46 -17.01 -4.75
C MET A 489 17.50 -15.51 -5.13
N VAL A 490 18.55 -14.80 -4.75
CA VAL A 490 18.77 -13.38 -5.03
C VAL A 490 19.65 -13.25 -6.27
N ALA A 491 19.10 -12.71 -7.34
CA ALA A 491 19.83 -12.42 -8.58
C ALA A 491 20.41 -11.01 -8.58
N VAL A 492 21.61 -10.82 -9.12
CA VAL A 492 22.25 -9.52 -9.30
C VAL A 492 22.06 -8.95 -10.73
N SER A 493 21.44 -9.72 -11.61
CA SER A 493 21.12 -9.34 -12.99
C SER A 493 19.88 -10.05 -13.50
N GLU A 494 19.24 -9.52 -14.56
CA GLU A 494 18.10 -10.18 -15.20
C GLU A 494 18.45 -11.56 -15.75
N ASP A 495 19.67 -11.72 -16.31
CA ASP A 495 20.12 -13.01 -16.83
C ASP A 495 20.26 -14.04 -15.69
N GLU A 496 20.76 -13.63 -14.55
CA GLU A 496 20.83 -14.49 -13.36
C GLU A 496 19.44 -14.80 -12.78
N TYR A 497 18.53 -13.81 -12.77
CA TYR A 497 17.14 -14.03 -12.37
C TYR A 497 16.46 -15.11 -13.23
N VAL A 498 16.61 -15.01 -14.56
CA VAL A 498 16.12 -16.04 -15.50
C VAL A 498 16.81 -17.38 -15.23
N LYS A 499 18.14 -17.39 -15.06
CA LYS A 499 18.92 -18.62 -14.79
C LYS A 499 18.48 -19.31 -13.50
N ILE A 500 18.27 -18.57 -12.41
CA ILE A 500 17.79 -19.14 -11.13
C ILE A 500 16.40 -19.76 -11.33
N ALA A 501 15.47 -19.02 -11.92
CA ALA A 501 14.11 -19.52 -12.16
C ALA A 501 14.09 -20.79 -13.03
N VAL A 502 14.88 -20.82 -14.12
CA VAL A 502 14.99 -21.97 -15.02
C VAL A 502 15.66 -23.16 -14.32
N THR A 503 16.70 -22.92 -13.51
CA THR A 503 17.38 -23.98 -12.75
C THR A 503 16.45 -24.62 -11.74
N LEU A 504 15.66 -23.83 -11.00
CA LEU A 504 14.63 -24.33 -10.09
C LEU A 504 13.57 -25.14 -10.84
N ALA A 505 13.08 -24.65 -11.98
CA ALA A 505 12.09 -25.35 -12.80
C ALA A 505 12.57 -26.70 -13.31
N GLY A 506 13.88 -26.85 -13.56
CA GLY A 506 14.50 -28.12 -13.97
C GLY A 506 14.71 -29.13 -12.84
N ASN A 507 14.42 -28.77 -11.58
CA ASN A 507 14.71 -29.62 -10.44
C ASN A 507 13.46 -29.85 -9.54
N VAL A 508 12.60 -30.75 -9.98
CA VAL A 508 11.32 -31.06 -9.29
C VAL A 508 11.55 -31.58 -7.86
N GLU A 509 12.63 -32.34 -7.60
CA GLU A 509 12.94 -32.81 -6.25
C GLU A 509 13.32 -31.67 -5.31
N LEU A 510 14.04 -30.66 -5.80
CA LEU A 510 14.34 -29.44 -5.04
C LEU A 510 13.07 -28.65 -4.73
N LEU A 511 12.17 -28.49 -5.71
CA LEU A 511 10.87 -27.82 -5.50
C LEU A 511 10.04 -28.56 -4.45
N LYS A 512 10.02 -29.89 -4.49
CA LYS A 512 9.36 -30.71 -3.47
C LYS A 512 10.00 -30.50 -2.09
N SER A 513 11.32 -30.50 -2.00
CA SER A 513 12.05 -30.22 -0.76
C SER A 513 11.75 -28.82 -0.22
N HIS A 514 11.67 -27.80 -1.07
CA HIS A 514 11.25 -26.45 -0.66
C HIS A 514 9.82 -26.47 -0.12
N ARG A 515 8.89 -27.12 -0.81
CA ARG A 515 7.49 -27.23 -0.39
C ARG A 515 7.34 -27.84 1.02
N GLU A 516 8.17 -28.79 1.36
CA GLU A 516 8.15 -29.49 2.64
C GLU A 516 8.87 -28.71 3.76
N ASN A 517 9.93 -27.96 3.42
CA ASN A 517 10.87 -27.45 4.43
C ASN A 517 10.87 -25.92 4.61
N LEU A 518 10.38 -25.10 3.63
CA LEU A 518 10.48 -23.63 3.70
C LEU A 518 9.75 -23.05 4.90
N ARG A 519 8.56 -23.55 5.23
CA ARG A 519 7.82 -23.11 6.42
C ARG A 519 8.64 -23.34 7.69
N GLY A 520 9.26 -24.50 7.84
CA GLY A 520 10.12 -24.81 8.98
C GLY A 520 11.37 -23.91 9.06
N LYS A 521 11.99 -23.60 7.91
CA LYS A 521 13.08 -22.62 7.84
C LYS A 521 12.62 -21.24 8.29
N LEU A 522 11.46 -20.80 7.82
CA LEU A 522 10.89 -19.50 8.17
C LEU A 522 10.57 -19.42 9.68
N GLN A 523 9.94 -20.47 10.25
CA GLN A 523 9.62 -20.57 11.67
C GLN A 523 10.85 -20.50 12.59
N ASN A 524 12.00 -21.00 12.13
CA ASN A 524 13.26 -20.99 12.87
C ASN A 524 14.17 -19.81 12.53
N SER A 525 13.66 -18.79 11.80
CA SER A 525 14.41 -17.62 11.37
C SER A 525 14.10 -16.40 12.22
N ARG A 526 14.96 -15.38 12.09
CA ARG A 526 14.73 -14.04 12.68
C ARG A 526 13.46 -13.36 12.16
N LEU A 527 12.96 -13.76 11.00
CA LEU A 527 11.78 -13.17 10.37
C LEU A 527 10.48 -13.51 11.12
N LEU A 528 10.44 -14.60 11.93
CA LEU A 528 9.30 -14.96 12.77
C LEU A 528 9.61 -14.88 14.28
N ASP A 529 10.80 -14.42 14.68
CA ASP A 529 11.18 -14.28 16.08
C ASP A 529 10.69 -12.94 16.67
N GLY A 530 9.42 -12.85 16.99
CA GLY A 530 8.78 -11.67 17.55
C GLY A 530 9.39 -11.19 18.86
N ILE A 531 9.90 -12.11 19.70
CA ILE A 531 10.54 -11.76 20.97
C ILE A 531 11.85 -11.01 20.74
N SER A 532 12.75 -11.57 19.92
CA SER A 532 14.03 -10.92 19.63
C SER A 532 13.82 -9.61 18.86
N PHE A 533 12.90 -9.59 17.90
CA PHE A 533 12.55 -8.40 17.15
C PHE A 533 12.05 -7.25 18.07
N SER A 534 11.17 -7.57 19.03
CA SER A 534 10.66 -6.57 19.97
C SER A 534 11.79 -5.99 20.83
N ARG A 535 12.73 -6.81 21.31
CA ARG A 535 13.89 -6.33 22.07
C ARG A 535 14.82 -5.46 21.23
N ASP A 536 15.04 -5.80 19.96
CA ASP A 536 15.85 -4.99 19.06
C ASP A 536 15.20 -3.62 18.86
N LEU A 537 13.88 -3.58 18.63
CA LEU A 537 13.14 -2.33 18.44
C LEU A 537 13.11 -1.46 19.73
N GLU A 538 12.88 -2.08 20.88
CA GLU A 538 12.94 -1.41 22.19
C GLU A 538 14.32 -0.82 22.48
N SER A 539 15.38 -1.56 22.14
CA SER A 539 16.77 -1.10 22.29
C SER A 539 17.02 0.14 21.43
N VAL A 540 16.53 0.14 20.18
CA VAL A 540 16.63 1.28 19.27
C VAL A 540 15.86 2.48 19.81
N PHE A 541 14.62 2.29 20.28
CA PHE A 541 13.85 3.38 20.91
C PHE A 541 14.57 3.94 22.14
N ARG A 542 15.15 3.09 22.97
CA ARG A 542 15.92 3.52 24.15
C ARG A 542 17.18 4.29 23.75
N GLN A 543 17.85 3.89 22.69
CA GLN A 543 19.02 4.59 22.17
C GLN A 543 18.66 5.98 21.64
N MET A 544 17.60 6.10 20.82
CA MET A 544 17.10 7.37 20.32
C MET A 544 16.74 8.30 21.50
N TRP A 545 16.05 7.76 22.50
CA TRP A 545 15.67 8.53 23.69
C TRP A 545 16.87 9.05 24.46
N LYS A 546 17.88 8.22 24.70
CA LYS A 546 19.12 8.63 25.38
C LYS A 546 19.83 9.77 24.64
N LEU A 547 19.94 9.66 23.31
CA LEU A 547 20.54 10.71 22.47
C LEU A 547 19.78 12.03 22.59
N TRP A 548 18.46 12.01 22.53
CA TRP A 548 17.65 13.21 22.67
C TRP A 548 17.72 13.79 24.11
N ALA A 549 17.66 12.96 25.13
CA ALA A 549 17.66 13.39 26.53
C ALA A 549 18.98 14.05 26.93
N LEU A 550 20.12 13.65 26.34
CA LEU A 550 21.45 14.16 26.61
C LEU A 550 21.80 15.43 25.79
N ASN A 551 21.13 15.63 24.64
CA ASN A 551 21.30 16.85 23.84
C ASN A 551 20.46 17.98 24.50
N VAL A 552 21.15 18.88 25.22
CA VAL A 552 20.57 20.05 25.93
C VAL A 552 20.59 21.27 25.01
#